data_e18d213674a42e283deca79435c36430
#
_entry.id   e18d213674a42e283deca79435c36430
#
_cell.length_a   1.000
_cell.length_b   1.000
_cell.length_c   1.000
_cell.angle_alpha   90.00
_cell.angle_beta   90.00
_cell.angle_gamma   90.00
#
_symmetry.space_group_name_H-M   'P 1'
#
loop_
_entity.id
_entity.type
_entity.pdbx_description
1 polymer ?
#
loop_
_entity_poly.entity_id
_entity_poly.type
_entity_poly.pdbx_seq_one_letter_code
_entity_poly.pdbx_strand_id
1 'polypeptide(L)'
;MKTIDEYLAAARARLDRVAPENLEAEIADGAMLVDIRPESDRRVEGEMPGALVIDRIVLEWRLAPSSDARLLDLEPGRKVIVFCNEGYQSSLAAANLLDLGVEGATDLVGGYRGWKKQVTGSR
;
A
#
# COMPACT_ATOMS: atom_id res chain seq x y z
N MET A 1 -19.02 -16.91 -10.55
CA MET A 1 -18.68 -16.07 -9.39
C MET A 1 -17.25 -16.39 -8.94
N LYS A 2 -16.44 -15.37 -8.72
CA LYS A 2 -15.09 -15.58 -8.20
C LYS A 2 -15.13 -15.79 -6.68
N THR A 3 -14.24 -16.65 -6.20
CA THR A 3 -14.00 -16.71 -4.76
C THR A 3 -13.19 -15.49 -4.35
N ILE A 4 -13.17 -15.17 -3.05
CA ILE A 4 -12.35 -14.06 -2.56
C ILE A 4 -10.85 -14.32 -2.85
N ASP A 5 -10.42 -15.57 -2.77
CA ASP A 5 -9.03 -15.94 -3.04
C ASP A 5 -8.67 -15.73 -4.51
N GLU A 6 -9.57 -16.08 -5.42
CA GLU A 6 -9.37 -15.82 -6.84
C GLU A 6 -9.33 -14.32 -7.14
N TYR A 7 -10.19 -13.57 -6.50
CA TYR A 7 -10.24 -12.11 -6.67
C TYR A 7 -8.92 -11.48 -6.20
N LEU A 8 -8.46 -11.89 -5.04
CA LEU A 8 -7.19 -11.39 -4.48
C LEU A 8 -6.02 -11.77 -5.38
N ALA A 9 -5.97 -13.02 -5.84
CA ALA A 9 -4.88 -13.49 -6.72
C ALA A 9 -4.83 -12.69 -8.01
N ALA A 10 -5.98 -12.36 -8.59
CA ALA A 10 -6.04 -11.56 -9.81
C ALA A 10 -5.48 -10.14 -9.58
N ALA A 11 -5.81 -9.52 -8.45
CA ALA A 11 -5.24 -8.22 -8.10
C ALA A 11 -3.73 -8.30 -7.96
N ARG A 12 -3.25 -9.28 -7.21
CA ARG A 12 -1.82 -9.44 -6.94
C ARG A 12 -1.00 -9.77 -8.17
N ALA A 13 -1.59 -10.44 -9.16
CA ALA A 13 -0.91 -10.75 -10.41
C ALA A 13 -0.52 -9.48 -11.19
N ARG A 14 -1.16 -8.36 -10.90
CA ARG A 14 -0.88 -7.08 -11.54
C ARG A 14 0.14 -6.23 -10.80
N LEU A 15 0.56 -6.67 -9.60
CA LEU A 15 1.40 -5.88 -8.71
C LEU A 15 2.82 -6.44 -8.67
N ASP A 16 3.77 -5.53 -8.54
CA ASP A 16 5.16 -5.86 -8.22
C ASP A 16 5.32 -5.67 -6.72
N ARG A 17 4.79 -6.63 -5.95
CA ARG A 17 4.66 -6.51 -4.50
C ARG A 17 6.01 -6.42 -3.81
N VAL A 18 6.07 -5.63 -2.75
CA VAL A 18 7.31 -5.36 -2.02
C VAL A 18 7.39 -6.26 -0.79
N ALA A 19 8.47 -7.03 -0.69
CA ALA A 19 8.74 -7.82 0.51
C ALA A 19 9.20 -6.88 1.64
N PRO A 20 8.87 -7.19 2.91
CA PRO A 20 9.26 -6.33 4.03
C PRO A 20 10.75 -6.03 4.10
N GLU A 21 11.60 -7.00 3.78
CA GLU A 21 13.05 -6.83 3.81
C GLU A 21 13.56 -5.85 2.75
N ASN A 22 12.76 -5.57 1.73
CA ASN A 22 13.12 -4.64 0.65
C ASN A 22 12.51 -3.25 0.83
N LEU A 23 11.66 -3.05 1.83
CA LEU A 23 10.91 -1.80 1.99
C LEU A 23 11.83 -0.60 2.17
N GLU A 24 12.84 -0.73 3.03
CA GLU A 24 13.76 0.37 3.33
C GLU A 24 14.50 0.83 2.08
N ALA A 25 14.95 -0.12 1.26
CA ALA A 25 15.64 0.20 0.01
C ALA A 25 14.70 0.88 -0.99
N GLU A 26 13.45 0.46 -1.06
CA GLU A 26 12.46 1.10 -1.94
C GLU A 26 12.20 2.54 -1.53
N ILE A 27 12.07 2.79 -0.22
CA ILE A 27 11.88 4.14 0.29
C ILE A 27 13.10 5.01 0.00
N ALA A 28 14.29 4.47 0.20
CA ALA A 28 15.53 5.19 -0.10
C ALA A 28 15.63 5.54 -1.59
N ASP A 29 15.01 4.74 -2.45
CA ASP A 29 14.97 4.97 -3.89
C ASP A 29 13.80 5.87 -4.32
N GLY A 30 13.09 6.45 -3.39
CA GLY A 30 12.06 7.45 -3.66
C GLY A 30 10.61 6.98 -3.60
N ALA A 31 10.36 5.75 -3.19
CA ALA A 31 8.99 5.25 -3.07
C ALA A 31 8.20 6.02 -2.00
N MET A 32 6.92 6.25 -2.27
CA MET A 32 6.00 6.82 -1.31
C MET A 32 5.31 5.69 -0.56
N LEU A 33 5.28 5.77 0.77
CA LEU A 33 4.67 4.75 1.62
C LEU A 33 3.34 5.28 2.15
N VAL A 34 2.26 4.53 1.95
CA VAL A 34 0.91 4.97 2.29
C VAL A 34 0.23 3.95 3.20
N ASP A 35 -0.16 4.41 4.37
CA ASP A 35 -0.87 3.60 5.37
C ASP A 35 -2.38 3.80 5.18
N ILE A 36 -3.08 2.72 4.82
CA ILE A 36 -4.52 2.77 4.59
C ILE A 36 -5.33 2.18 5.74
N ARG A 37 -4.68 1.92 6.88
CA ARG A 37 -5.36 1.33 8.04
C ARG A 37 -6.25 2.35 8.74
N PRO A 38 -7.31 1.90 9.41
CA PRO A 38 -8.08 2.78 10.29
C PRO A 38 -7.23 3.18 11.50
N GLU A 39 -7.59 4.31 12.10
CA GLU A 39 -6.86 4.83 13.28
C GLU A 39 -6.78 3.82 14.41
N SER A 40 -7.85 3.04 14.63
CA SER A 40 -7.89 2.04 15.69
C SER A 40 -6.77 1.00 15.54
N ASP A 41 -6.49 0.58 14.31
CA ASP A 41 -5.41 -0.38 14.06
C ASP A 41 -4.05 0.24 14.31
N ARG A 42 -3.86 1.49 13.88
CA ARG A 42 -2.60 2.19 14.11
C ARG A 42 -2.33 2.39 15.60
N ARG A 43 -3.39 2.70 16.36
CA ARG A 43 -3.27 2.92 17.80
C ARG A 43 -2.87 1.65 18.54
N VAL A 44 -3.43 0.51 18.14
CA VAL A 44 -3.16 -0.78 18.79
C VAL A 44 -1.83 -1.38 18.33
N GLU A 45 -1.57 -1.38 17.02
CA GLU A 45 -0.43 -2.08 16.44
C GLU A 45 0.83 -1.21 16.36
N GLY A 46 0.67 0.11 16.25
CA GLY A 46 1.77 1.05 16.09
C GLY A 46 1.74 1.76 14.74
N GLU A 47 2.47 2.86 14.66
CA GLU A 47 2.59 3.67 13.44
C GLU A 47 3.79 3.20 12.63
N MET A 48 3.69 3.35 11.31
CA MET A 48 4.80 3.08 10.41
C MET A 48 5.59 4.38 10.19
N PRO A 49 6.88 4.42 10.55
CA PRO A 49 7.69 5.63 10.32
C PRO A 49 7.71 6.01 8.84
N GLY A 50 7.50 7.30 8.58
CA GLY A 50 7.59 7.83 7.23
C GLY A 50 6.37 7.60 6.35
N ALA A 51 5.35 6.94 6.85
CA ALA A 51 4.14 6.67 6.06
C ALA A 51 3.21 7.87 6.05
N LEU A 52 2.62 8.15 4.89
CA LEU A 52 1.52 9.08 4.75
C LEU A 52 0.24 8.31 5.04
N VAL A 53 -0.56 8.81 5.98
CA VAL A 53 -1.82 8.15 6.34
C VAL A 53 -2.93 8.66 5.42
N ILE A 54 -3.56 7.74 4.70
CA ILE A 54 -4.72 8.05 3.86
C ILE A 54 -5.77 6.98 4.15
N ASP A 55 -6.93 7.40 4.63
CA ASP A 55 -8.03 6.47 4.93
C ASP A 55 -8.41 5.70 3.66
N ARG A 56 -8.60 4.39 3.80
CA ARG A 56 -8.91 3.51 2.66
C ARG A 56 -10.12 4.01 1.86
N ILE A 57 -11.13 4.58 2.52
CA ILE A 57 -12.37 4.96 1.84
C ILE A 57 -12.20 6.17 0.92
N VAL A 58 -11.14 6.95 1.07
CA VAL A 58 -10.87 8.11 0.20
C VAL A 58 -9.58 7.94 -0.62
N LEU A 59 -8.94 6.79 -0.55
CA LEU A 59 -7.62 6.58 -1.16
C LEU A 59 -7.60 6.94 -2.64
N GLU A 60 -8.56 6.45 -3.41
CA GLU A 60 -8.60 6.69 -4.85
C GLU A 60 -8.70 8.19 -5.16
N TRP A 61 -9.53 8.89 -4.42
CA TRP A 61 -9.70 10.34 -4.62
C TRP A 61 -8.48 11.14 -4.21
N ARG A 62 -7.72 10.64 -3.27
CA ARG A 62 -6.53 11.35 -2.78
C ARG A 62 -5.30 11.14 -3.65
N LEU A 63 -5.25 10.06 -4.44
CA LEU A 63 -4.07 9.72 -5.24
C LEU A 63 -4.30 9.67 -6.74
N ALA A 64 -5.53 9.48 -7.22
CA ALA A 64 -5.78 9.40 -8.66
C ALA A 64 -5.39 10.71 -9.34
N PRO A 65 -4.59 10.67 -10.43
CA PRO A 65 -4.18 11.91 -11.13
C PRO A 65 -5.33 12.76 -11.63
N SER A 66 -6.48 12.15 -11.94
CA SER A 66 -7.65 12.86 -12.45
C SER A 66 -8.52 13.45 -11.34
N SER A 67 -8.21 13.21 -10.08
CA SER A 67 -9.05 13.65 -8.97
C SER A 67 -8.80 15.10 -8.61
N ASP A 68 -9.88 15.88 -8.44
CA ASP A 68 -9.77 17.24 -7.93
C ASP A 68 -9.39 17.27 -6.45
N ALA A 69 -9.58 16.15 -5.76
CA ALA A 69 -9.24 16.02 -4.33
C ALA A 69 -7.88 15.36 -4.09
N ARG A 70 -7.06 15.22 -5.14
CA ARG A 70 -5.75 14.60 -4.98
C ARG A 70 -4.86 15.43 -4.07
N LEU A 71 -4.05 14.74 -3.27
CA LEU A 71 -3.16 15.41 -2.31
C LEU A 71 -1.93 16.03 -2.97
N LEU A 72 -1.50 15.47 -4.10
CA LEU A 72 -0.28 15.90 -4.78
C LEU A 72 -0.31 15.41 -6.22
N ASP A 73 0.60 15.97 -7.03
CA ASP A 73 0.82 15.50 -8.39
C ASP A 73 1.97 14.48 -8.34
N LEU A 74 1.64 13.23 -8.58
CA LEU A 74 2.64 12.16 -8.59
C LEU A 74 3.46 12.22 -9.86
N GLU A 75 4.78 12.09 -9.71
CA GLU A 75 5.64 11.95 -10.88
C GLU A 75 5.33 10.64 -11.60
N PRO A 76 5.34 10.63 -12.95
CA PRO A 76 5.10 9.40 -13.70
C PRO A 76 6.02 8.27 -13.23
N GLY A 77 5.44 7.13 -12.96
CA GLY A 77 6.19 5.95 -12.56
C GLY A 77 6.69 5.94 -11.12
N ARG A 78 6.40 6.98 -10.32
CA ARG A 78 6.80 6.95 -8.91
C ARG A 78 6.15 5.77 -8.22
N LYS A 79 6.95 4.97 -7.51
CA LYS A 79 6.42 3.82 -6.78
C LYS A 79 5.61 4.31 -5.58
N VAL A 80 4.40 3.78 -5.44
CA VAL A 80 3.51 4.07 -4.32
C VAL A 80 3.17 2.74 -3.67
N ILE A 81 3.67 2.56 -2.44
CA ILE A 81 3.52 1.29 -1.71
C ILE A 81 2.44 1.50 -0.66
N VAL A 82 1.26 0.92 -0.89
CA VAL A 82 0.18 0.97 0.10
C VAL A 82 0.27 -0.23 1.01
N PHE A 83 -0.12 -0.08 2.28
CA PHE A 83 -0.14 -1.22 3.19
C PHE A 83 -1.32 -1.14 4.14
N CYS A 84 -1.77 -2.31 4.57
CA CYS A 84 -2.73 -2.51 5.64
C CYS A 84 -2.06 -3.37 6.71
N ASN A 85 -2.83 -3.98 7.63
CA ASN A 85 -2.20 -4.77 8.69
C ASN A 85 -1.62 -6.09 8.21
N GLU A 86 -2.30 -6.77 7.29
CA GLU A 86 -1.93 -8.14 6.91
C GLU A 86 -1.65 -8.33 5.42
N GLY A 87 -1.86 -7.30 4.62
CA GLY A 87 -1.51 -7.37 3.20
C GLY A 87 -2.60 -7.93 2.29
N TYR A 88 -3.86 -7.95 2.71
CA TYR A 88 -4.98 -8.38 1.86
C TYR A 88 -5.66 -7.19 1.19
N GLN A 89 -6.24 -6.29 1.97
CA GLN A 89 -6.96 -5.13 1.44
C GLN A 89 -6.03 -4.25 0.59
N SER A 90 -4.77 -4.13 0.98
CA SER A 90 -3.80 -3.31 0.25
C SER A 90 -3.58 -3.79 -1.18
N SER A 91 -3.65 -5.09 -1.43
CA SER A 91 -3.52 -5.61 -2.78
C SER A 91 -4.67 -5.14 -3.68
N LEU A 92 -5.90 -5.17 -3.16
CA LEU A 92 -7.06 -4.68 -3.90
C LEU A 92 -6.96 -3.16 -4.13
N ALA A 93 -6.55 -2.44 -3.10
CA ALA A 93 -6.38 -0.99 -3.16
C ALA A 93 -5.35 -0.58 -4.21
N ALA A 94 -4.20 -1.26 -4.23
CA ALA A 94 -3.14 -0.99 -5.20
C ALA A 94 -3.60 -1.28 -6.62
N ALA A 95 -4.32 -2.36 -6.83
CA ALA A 95 -4.85 -2.70 -8.15
C ALA A 95 -5.83 -1.62 -8.63
N ASN A 96 -6.68 -1.09 -7.75
CA ASN A 96 -7.56 0.02 -8.09
C ASN A 96 -6.78 1.25 -8.52
N LEU A 97 -5.69 1.56 -7.83
CA LEU A 97 -4.86 2.71 -8.19
C LEU A 97 -4.21 2.54 -9.56
N LEU A 98 -3.80 1.33 -9.92
CA LEU A 98 -3.29 1.06 -11.28
C LEU A 98 -4.35 1.42 -12.32
N ASP A 99 -5.59 1.02 -12.09
CA ASP A 99 -6.69 1.31 -13.03
C ASP A 99 -6.94 2.81 -13.17
N LEU A 100 -6.56 3.60 -12.18
CA LEU A 100 -6.76 5.04 -12.15
C LEU A 100 -5.54 5.83 -12.62
N GLY A 101 -4.52 5.16 -13.11
CA GLY A 101 -3.35 5.81 -13.68
C GLY A 101 -2.20 6.04 -12.71
N VAL A 102 -2.24 5.48 -11.52
CA VAL A 102 -1.11 5.50 -10.60
C VAL A 102 -0.20 4.32 -10.96
N GLU A 103 0.67 4.53 -11.95
CA GLU A 103 1.42 3.47 -12.60
C GLU A 103 2.36 2.69 -11.68
N GLY A 104 2.89 3.34 -10.67
CA GLY A 104 3.81 2.72 -9.71
C GLY A 104 3.14 2.13 -8.48
N ALA A 105 1.82 1.99 -8.49
CA ALA A 105 1.10 1.48 -7.33
C ALA A 105 1.40 0.00 -7.09
N THR A 106 1.70 -0.32 -5.85
CA THR A 106 1.89 -1.69 -5.38
C THR A 106 1.59 -1.77 -3.88
N ASP A 107 1.85 -2.90 -3.25
CA ASP A 107 1.61 -3.04 -1.83
C ASP A 107 2.71 -3.82 -1.13
N LEU A 108 2.62 -3.87 0.20
CA LEU A 108 3.61 -4.50 1.08
C LEU A 108 3.15 -5.90 1.46
N VAL A 109 3.93 -6.91 1.10
CA VAL A 109 3.64 -8.30 1.46
C VAL A 109 3.59 -8.44 2.98
N GLY A 110 2.52 -9.04 3.49
CA GLY A 110 2.33 -9.23 4.92
C GLY A 110 1.91 -7.99 5.69
N GLY A 111 1.87 -6.84 5.02
CA GLY A 111 1.41 -5.59 5.63
C GLY A 111 2.28 -5.12 6.79
N TYR A 112 1.69 -4.29 7.63
CA TYR A 112 2.39 -3.75 8.79
C TYR A 112 2.94 -4.86 9.71
N ARG A 113 2.14 -5.90 9.94
CA ARG A 113 2.55 -7.00 10.82
C ARG A 113 3.76 -7.74 10.27
N GLY A 114 3.81 -7.98 8.96
CA GLY A 114 4.96 -8.61 8.32
C GLY A 114 6.22 -7.77 8.45
N TRP A 115 6.07 -6.46 8.22
CA TRP A 115 7.18 -5.53 8.39
C TRP A 115 7.66 -5.48 9.85
N LYS A 116 6.72 -5.43 10.79
CA LYS A 116 7.06 -5.36 12.22
C LYS A 116 7.88 -6.56 12.66
N LYS A 117 7.50 -7.75 12.23
CA LYS A 117 8.26 -8.97 12.51
C LYS A 117 9.67 -8.88 11.93
N GLN A 118 9.78 -8.38 10.72
CA GLN A 118 11.07 -8.25 10.04
C GLN A 118 12.02 -7.35 10.80
N VAL A 119 11.57 -6.14 11.20
CA VAL A 119 12.45 -5.16 11.84
C VAL A 119 12.74 -5.48 13.31
N THR A 120 11.83 -6.18 13.99
CA THR A 120 12.06 -6.55 15.39
C THR A 120 12.82 -7.87 15.52
N GLY A 121 13.03 -8.57 14.41
CA GLY A 121 13.64 -9.89 14.44
C GLY A 121 12.79 -10.91 15.18
N SER A 122 11.47 -10.74 15.18
CA SER A 122 10.53 -11.62 15.86
C SER A 122 10.65 -13.05 15.33
N ARG A 123 10.60 -14.03 16.22
CA ARG A 123 10.71 -15.45 15.86
C ARG A 123 9.34 -16.10 15.83
#